data_105885be3deb69cbdac2c1a75d6d3ea4
#
_entry.id   105885be3deb69cbdac2c1a75d6d3ea4
#
_cell.length_a   1.000
_cell.length_b   1.000
_cell.length_c   1.000
_cell.angle_alpha   90.00
_cell.angle_beta   90.00
_cell.angle_gamma   90.00
#
_symmetry.space_group_name_H-M   'P 1'
#
loop_
_entity.id
_entity.type
_entity.pdbx_description
1 polymer ?
#
loop_
_entity_poly.entity_id
_entity_poly.type
_entity_poly.pdbx_seq_one_letter_code
_entity_poly.pdbx_strand_id
1 'polypeptide(L)'
;FITPYYGYQHVDMVTSHGDRCGGHYRQWFRKNAPDWESLQNNDNELPHNYLCPQAYRTPISEELYPTSYIKNQTINYLKNHYKDKDPFFLFVSFPDPHHPFNPPGKYWDMYSPEDFNVNLPYETHKNPTPPMKWLYDNWKNDSGQFSPQTAMMLDNEKIKQAMALTGGMISMVDDAIG
;
A
#
# COMPACT_ATOMS: atom_id res chain seq x y z
N PHE A 1 -2.36 -18.22 -13.82
CA PHE A 1 -1.17 -17.90 -14.61
C PHE A 1 -0.56 -19.19 -15.14
N ILE A 2 0.00 -19.12 -16.36
CA ILE A 2 0.75 -20.24 -16.95
C ILE A 2 2.23 -19.97 -16.67
N THR A 3 2.92 -20.94 -16.09
CA THR A 3 4.38 -20.89 -15.89
C THR A 3 5.09 -21.66 -17.02
N PRO A 4 6.29 -21.22 -17.45
CA PRO A 4 7.03 -20.07 -16.96
C PRO A 4 6.39 -18.74 -17.37
N TYR A 5 6.34 -17.78 -16.44
CA TYR A 5 5.82 -16.44 -16.68
C TYR A 5 6.98 -15.46 -16.75
N TYR A 6 7.25 -14.89 -17.91
CA TYR A 6 8.42 -14.06 -18.17
C TYR A 6 9.75 -14.69 -17.68
N GLY A 7 9.88 -16.02 -17.77
CA GLY A 7 11.06 -16.76 -17.32
C GLY A 7 11.04 -17.25 -15.87
N TYR A 8 10.08 -16.80 -15.05
CA TYR A 8 9.91 -17.32 -13.70
C TYR A 8 9.17 -18.66 -13.71
N GLN A 9 9.77 -19.67 -13.08
CA GLN A 9 9.19 -21.01 -12.96
C GLN A 9 8.08 -21.09 -11.92
N HIS A 10 8.18 -20.27 -10.86
CA HIS A 10 7.18 -20.13 -9.80
C HIS A 10 6.71 -18.68 -9.72
N VAL A 11 5.41 -18.48 -9.58
CA VAL A 11 4.82 -17.13 -9.47
C VAL A 11 3.64 -17.13 -8.53
N ASP A 12 3.75 -16.35 -7.45
CA ASP A 12 2.63 -15.92 -6.63
C ASP A 12 2.33 -14.45 -6.93
N MET A 13 1.27 -14.21 -7.69
CA MET A 13 0.95 -12.88 -8.20
C MET A 13 0.03 -12.13 -7.25
N VAL A 14 0.46 -10.91 -6.87
CA VAL A 14 -0.37 -9.90 -6.24
C VAL A 14 -0.47 -8.71 -7.20
N THR A 15 -1.67 -8.24 -7.47
CA THR A 15 -1.94 -7.13 -8.38
C THR A 15 -2.74 -6.05 -7.67
N SER A 16 -2.74 -4.80 -8.19
CA SER A 16 -3.39 -3.68 -7.53
C SER A 16 -2.73 -3.30 -6.20
N HIS A 17 -3.41 -2.54 -5.34
CA HIS A 17 -2.83 -1.88 -4.17
C HIS A 17 -3.77 -1.97 -2.97
N GLY A 18 -3.21 -1.78 -1.77
CA GLY A 18 -3.92 -1.78 -0.51
C GLY A 18 -4.64 -3.10 -0.23
N ASP A 19 -5.69 -3.04 0.55
CA ASP A 19 -6.47 -4.19 1.00
C ASP A 19 -7.29 -4.90 -0.10
N ARG A 20 -7.35 -4.31 -1.31
CA ARG A 20 -8.10 -4.84 -2.46
C ARG A 20 -7.24 -5.47 -3.53
N CYS A 21 -6.06 -5.90 -3.15
CA CYS A 21 -5.18 -6.60 -4.06
C CYS A 21 -5.85 -7.81 -4.71
N GLY A 22 -5.45 -8.05 -5.96
CA GLY A 22 -5.93 -9.14 -6.81
C GLY A 22 -4.94 -10.29 -6.94
N GLY A 23 -5.07 -11.05 -8.03
CA GLY A 23 -4.19 -12.16 -8.33
C GLY A 23 -4.42 -13.38 -7.44
N HIS A 24 -3.34 -14.10 -7.12
CA HIS A 24 -3.38 -15.25 -6.21
C HIS A 24 -3.75 -14.87 -4.79
N TYR A 25 -3.33 -13.67 -4.32
CA TYR A 25 -3.76 -13.13 -3.04
C TYR A 25 -5.29 -13.13 -2.90
N ARG A 26 -6.03 -12.62 -3.88
CA ARG A 26 -7.49 -12.55 -3.82
C ARG A 26 -8.14 -13.93 -3.69
N GLN A 27 -7.60 -14.94 -4.37
CA GLN A 27 -8.10 -16.31 -4.26
C GLN A 27 -7.83 -16.88 -2.86
N TRP A 28 -6.64 -16.67 -2.35
CA TRP A 28 -6.24 -17.05 -1.00
C TRP A 28 -7.09 -16.33 0.06
N PHE A 29 -7.25 -15.00 -0.07
CA PHE A 29 -8.02 -14.18 0.85
C PHE A 29 -9.47 -14.69 0.99
N ARG A 30 -10.17 -14.90 -0.12
CA ARG A 30 -11.54 -15.41 -0.14
C ARG A 30 -11.68 -16.80 0.49
N LYS A 31 -10.64 -17.61 0.41
CA LYS A 31 -10.62 -18.94 1.03
C LYS A 31 -10.40 -18.86 2.54
N ASN A 32 -9.63 -17.88 3.03
CA ASN A 32 -9.24 -17.76 4.43
C ASN A 32 -10.08 -16.74 5.22
N ALA A 33 -10.86 -15.92 4.54
CA ALA A 33 -11.79 -14.95 5.12
C ALA A 33 -13.20 -15.28 4.63
N PRO A 34 -14.02 -16.09 5.35
CA PRO A 34 -15.38 -16.41 4.94
C PRO A 34 -16.29 -15.20 4.77
N ASP A 35 -16.00 -14.12 5.49
CA ASP A 35 -16.69 -12.83 5.50
C ASP A 35 -16.03 -11.79 4.57
N TRP A 36 -15.24 -12.23 3.60
CA TRP A 36 -14.44 -11.37 2.72
C TRP A 36 -15.24 -10.25 2.02
N GLU A 37 -16.52 -10.49 1.70
CA GLU A 37 -17.41 -9.49 1.09
C GLU A 37 -17.65 -8.31 2.05
N SER A 38 -17.86 -8.62 3.32
CA SER A 38 -18.00 -7.61 4.37
C SER A 38 -16.70 -6.86 4.61
N LEU A 39 -15.57 -7.58 4.69
CA LEU A 39 -14.24 -6.98 4.93
C LEU A 39 -13.79 -6.06 3.78
N GLN A 40 -14.25 -6.31 2.55
CA GLN A 40 -13.94 -5.47 1.39
C GLN A 40 -15.06 -4.49 1.02
N ASN A 41 -16.09 -4.34 1.85
CA ASN A 41 -17.12 -3.33 1.64
C ASN A 41 -16.69 -1.98 2.24
N ASN A 42 -16.77 -0.92 1.44
CA ASN A 42 -16.41 0.45 1.88
C ASN A 42 -17.24 0.93 3.07
N ASP A 43 -18.49 0.46 3.18
CA ASP A 43 -19.39 0.86 4.28
C ASP A 43 -18.94 0.31 5.64
N ASN A 44 -17.99 -0.65 5.65
CA ASN A 44 -17.43 -1.27 6.84
C ASN A 44 -16.05 -0.71 7.22
N GLU A 45 -15.67 0.44 6.67
CA GLU A 45 -14.49 1.16 7.10
C GLU A 45 -14.51 1.43 8.61
N LEU A 46 -13.37 1.18 9.26
CA LEU A 46 -13.25 1.46 10.69
C LEU A 46 -13.19 2.98 10.95
N PRO A 47 -13.79 3.47 12.06
CA PRO A 47 -13.80 4.91 12.36
C PRO A 47 -12.39 5.52 12.42
N HIS A 48 -12.23 6.70 11.84
CA HIS A 48 -11.01 7.50 11.94
C HIS A 48 -11.29 9.00 11.69
N ASN A 49 -10.29 9.86 11.96
CA ASN A 49 -10.38 11.32 11.83
C ASN A 49 -9.47 11.87 10.72
N TYR A 50 -8.84 11.03 9.92
CA TYR A 50 -7.98 11.47 8.82
C TYR A 50 -8.81 12.06 7.69
N LEU A 51 -8.36 13.21 7.16
CA LEU A 51 -9.00 13.94 6.06
C LEU A 51 -8.19 13.88 4.77
N CYS A 52 -7.01 13.26 4.78
CA CYS A 52 -6.23 13.09 3.57
C CYS A 52 -6.96 12.14 2.61
N PRO A 53 -6.97 12.45 1.30
CA PRO A 53 -7.59 11.58 0.31
C PRO A 53 -7.00 10.18 0.37
N GLN A 54 -7.87 9.17 0.19
CA GLN A 54 -7.50 7.75 0.19
C GLN A 54 -6.98 7.21 1.54
N ALA A 55 -7.07 7.97 2.63
CA ALA A 55 -7.03 7.36 3.95
C ALA A 55 -8.26 6.47 4.08
N TYR A 56 -8.06 5.20 4.41
CA TYR A 56 -9.10 4.22 4.57
C TYR A 56 -8.68 3.23 5.66
N ARG A 57 -9.35 3.25 6.79
CA ARG A 57 -9.05 2.34 7.90
C ARG A 57 -9.68 0.98 7.65
N THR A 58 -8.90 0.08 7.05
CA THR A 58 -9.37 -1.24 6.65
C THR A 58 -9.79 -2.10 7.85
N PRO A 59 -10.92 -2.81 7.78
CA PRO A 59 -11.29 -3.83 8.77
C PRO A 59 -10.52 -5.16 8.59
N ILE A 60 -9.70 -5.30 7.54
CA ILE A 60 -8.90 -6.50 7.30
C ILE A 60 -7.78 -6.56 8.33
N SER A 61 -7.64 -7.72 8.99
CA SER A 61 -6.57 -7.93 9.97
C SER A 61 -5.18 -8.01 9.34
N GLU A 62 -4.14 -7.78 10.14
CA GLU A 62 -2.75 -7.83 9.68
C GLU A 62 -2.41 -9.17 9.01
N GLU A 63 -2.91 -10.30 9.55
CA GLU A 63 -2.63 -11.64 9.04
C GLU A 63 -3.24 -11.88 7.66
N LEU A 64 -4.35 -11.22 7.36
CA LEU A 64 -5.06 -11.35 6.09
C LEU A 64 -4.65 -10.30 5.06
N TYR A 65 -3.84 -9.32 5.44
CA TYR A 65 -3.41 -8.22 4.57
C TYR A 65 -2.38 -8.69 3.53
N PRO A 66 -2.33 -8.06 2.33
CA PRO A 66 -1.43 -8.48 1.24
C PRO A 66 0.03 -8.60 1.62
N THR A 67 0.55 -7.69 2.45
CA THR A 67 1.95 -7.73 2.90
C THR A 67 2.26 -9.01 3.69
N SER A 68 1.36 -9.42 4.59
CA SER A 68 1.50 -10.69 5.32
C SER A 68 1.39 -11.91 4.40
N TYR A 69 0.54 -11.86 3.40
CA TYR A 69 0.46 -12.91 2.38
C TYR A 69 1.79 -13.07 1.64
N ILE A 70 2.36 -11.96 1.14
CA ILE A 70 3.64 -11.98 0.41
C ILE A 70 4.76 -12.52 1.29
N LYS A 71 4.88 -12.03 2.53
CA LYS A 71 5.80 -12.56 3.54
C LYS A 71 5.68 -14.07 3.68
N ASN A 72 4.47 -14.56 3.90
CA ASN A 72 4.22 -15.97 4.16
C ASN A 72 4.53 -16.86 2.93
N GLN A 73 4.17 -16.42 1.72
CA GLN A 73 4.52 -17.12 0.48
C GLN A 73 6.05 -17.15 0.27
N THR A 74 6.73 -16.05 0.53
CA THR A 74 8.20 -15.96 0.47
C THR A 74 8.86 -16.94 1.43
N ILE A 75 8.43 -16.94 2.69
CA ILE A 75 8.97 -17.86 3.71
C ILE A 75 8.69 -19.32 3.34
N ASN A 76 7.49 -19.61 2.85
CA ASN A 76 7.13 -20.97 2.41
C ASN A 76 7.99 -21.43 1.24
N TYR A 77 8.23 -20.57 0.26
CA TYR A 77 9.12 -20.87 -0.87
C TYR A 77 10.52 -21.18 -0.37
N LEU A 78 11.11 -20.32 0.45
CA LEU A 78 12.44 -20.51 0.99
C LEU A 78 12.55 -21.80 1.82
N LYS A 79 11.58 -22.09 2.69
CA LYS A 79 11.55 -23.31 3.50
C LYS A 79 11.49 -24.59 2.66
N ASN A 80 10.83 -24.54 1.52
CA ASN A 80 10.70 -25.71 0.65
C ASN A 80 11.93 -25.92 -0.25
N HIS A 81 12.69 -24.86 -0.53
CA HIS A 81 13.81 -24.89 -1.50
C HIS A 81 15.19 -24.70 -0.89
N TYR A 82 15.32 -24.51 0.44
CA TYR A 82 16.64 -24.26 1.06
C TYR A 82 17.63 -25.42 0.96
N LYS A 83 17.16 -26.63 0.66
CA LYS A 83 18.00 -27.82 0.46
C LYS A 83 18.36 -28.09 -1.00
N ASP A 84 17.76 -27.33 -1.92
CA ASP A 84 18.06 -27.47 -3.33
C ASP A 84 19.51 -27.08 -3.61
N LYS A 85 20.18 -27.83 -4.46
CA LYS A 85 21.59 -27.59 -4.78
C LYS A 85 21.76 -26.54 -5.87
N ASP A 86 20.71 -26.29 -6.65
CA ASP A 86 20.76 -25.32 -7.72
C ASP A 86 20.52 -23.92 -7.18
N PRO A 87 21.29 -22.92 -7.64
CA PRO A 87 21.04 -21.53 -7.29
C PRO A 87 19.68 -21.09 -7.83
N PHE A 88 19.00 -20.21 -7.09
CA PHE A 88 17.74 -19.64 -7.51
C PHE A 88 17.79 -18.11 -7.46
N PHE A 89 16.92 -17.49 -8.23
CA PHE A 89 16.64 -16.06 -8.16
C PHE A 89 15.19 -15.88 -7.67
N LEU A 90 15.03 -15.18 -6.55
CA LEU A 90 13.72 -14.87 -5.97
C LEU A 90 13.50 -13.36 -6.02
N PHE A 91 12.43 -12.94 -6.70
CA PHE A 91 11.98 -11.56 -6.72
C PHE A 91 10.75 -11.43 -5.81
N VAL A 92 10.87 -10.63 -4.75
CA VAL A 92 9.79 -10.33 -3.81
C VAL A 92 9.43 -8.86 -3.94
N SER A 93 8.15 -8.57 -4.17
CA SER A 93 7.66 -7.21 -4.35
C SER A 93 6.42 -6.98 -3.50
N PHE A 94 6.43 -5.90 -2.74
CA PHE A 94 5.30 -5.44 -1.96
C PHE A 94 4.61 -4.27 -2.68
N PRO A 95 3.25 -4.23 -2.74
CA PRO A 95 2.54 -3.08 -3.29
C PRO A 95 2.65 -1.85 -2.37
N ASP A 96 2.75 -2.05 -1.06
CA ASP A 96 2.95 -0.97 -0.11
C ASP A 96 4.38 -0.37 -0.21
N PRO A 97 4.54 0.92 0.04
CA PRO A 97 3.58 1.89 0.59
C PRO A 97 2.79 2.68 -0.48
N HIS A 98 2.37 2.06 -1.57
CA HIS A 98 1.50 2.72 -2.56
C HIS A 98 0.12 3.03 -1.96
N HIS A 99 -0.47 4.18 -2.32
CA HIS A 99 -1.86 4.47 -1.94
C HIS A 99 -2.84 3.38 -2.45
N PRO A 100 -4.03 3.15 -1.83
CA PRO A 100 -4.62 3.90 -0.70
C PRO A 100 -3.80 3.76 0.59
N PHE A 101 -3.91 4.79 1.46
CA PHE A 101 -3.23 4.80 2.75
C PHE A 101 -4.07 4.02 3.76
N ASN A 102 -3.89 2.71 3.80
CA ASN A 102 -4.74 1.82 4.58
C ASN A 102 -3.99 0.70 5.33
N PRO A 103 -2.92 1.04 6.07
CA PRO A 103 -2.22 0.04 6.87
C PRO A 103 -3.17 -0.59 7.91
N PRO A 104 -3.14 -1.93 8.08
CA PRO A 104 -4.03 -2.62 9.01
C PRO A 104 -3.54 -2.53 10.47
N GLY A 105 -4.47 -2.74 11.40
CA GLY A 105 -4.18 -2.98 12.82
C GLY A 105 -3.29 -1.93 13.45
N LYS A 106 -2.22 -2.37 14.12
CA LYS A 106 -1.28 -1.50 14.85
C LYS A 106 -0.57 -0.47 13.97
N TYR A 107 -0.41 -0.74 12.68
CA TYR A 107 0.31 0.14 11.76
C TYR A 107 -0.48 1.39 11.41
N TRP A 108 -1.81 1.37 11.57
CA TRP A 108 -2.64 2.56 11.38
C TRP A 108 -2.36 3.64 12.42
N ASP A 109 -2.18 3.24 13.67
CA ASP A 109 -1.97 4.15 14.80
C ASP A 109 -0.48 4.29 15.20
N MET A 110 0.45 3.79 14.37
CA MET A 110 1.88 3.70 14.72
C MET A 110 2.57 5.06 14.76
N TYR A 111 2.16 5.97 13.88
CA TYR A 111 2.71 7.32 13.78
C TYR A 111 1.61 8.36 13.87
N SER A 112 1.93 9.51 14.47
CA SER A 112 1.05 10.67 14.49
C SER A 112 1.42 11.64 13.35
N PRO A 113 0.46 12.37 12.75
CA PRO A 113 0.77 13.43 11.81
C PRO A 113 1.74 14.49 12.37
N GLU A 114 1.74 14.71 13.69
CA GLU A 114 2.62 15.65 14.39
C GLU A 114 4.09 15.20 14.39
N ASP A 115 4.37 13.91 14.15
CA ASP A 115 5.74 13.39 14.03
C ASP A 115 6.44 13.86 12.75
N PHE A 116 5.68 14.43 11.81
CA PHE A 116 6.16 14.77 10.47
C PHE A 116 6.16 16.27 10.20
N ASN A 117 7.16 16.70 9.42
CA ASN A 117 7.25 18.06 8.90
C ASN A 117 7.20 18.05 7.38
N VAL A 118 6.41 18.95 6.80
CA VAL A 118 6.39 19.17 5.34
C VAL A 118 7.48 20.15 4.99
N ASN A 119 8.66 19.63 4.61
CA ASN A 119 9.86 20.45 4.39
C ASN A 119 9.90 21.09 2.99
N LEU A 120 9.17 20.56 2.03
CA LEU A 120 9.18 21.00 0.64
C LEU A 120 7.75 21.11 0.08
N PRO A 121 6.92 22.01 0.60
CA PRO A 121 5.59 22.24 0.03
C PRO A 121 5.72 22.75 -1.40
N TYR A 122 4.74 22.43 -2.25
CA TYR A 122 4.78 22.80 -3.67
C TYR A 122 5.02 24.30 -3.90
N GLU A 123 4.43 25.15 -3.09
CA GLU A 123 4.52 26.61 -3.19
C GLU A 123 5.96 27.14 -3.04
N THR A 124 6.86 26.35 -2.48
CA THR A 124 8.28 26.72 -2.35
C THR A 124 9.10 26.36 -3.60
N HIS A 125 8.56 25.63 -4.53
CA HIS A 125 9.25 25.29 -5.78
C HIS A 125 9.35 26.53 -6.69
N LYS A 126 10.56 27.04 -6.87
CA LYS A 126 10.81 28.20 -7.74
C LYS A 126 10.63 27.88 -9.22
N ASN A 127 10.89 26.65 -9.61
CA ASN A 127 10.83 26.21 -11.00
C ASN A 127 10.33 24.76 -11.09
N PRO A 128 9.02 24.53 -10.88
CA PRO A 128 8.44 23.20 -10.96
C PRO A 128 8.54 22.64 -12.38
N THR A 129 8.73 21.34 -12.51
CA THR A 129 8.71 20.66 -13.79
C THR A 129 7.31 20.79 -14.45
N PRO A 130 7.22 20.73 -15.80
CA PRO A 130 5.92 20.82 -16.47
C PRO A 130 4.86 19.84 -15.96
N PRO A 131 5.16 18.55 -15.68
CA PRO A 131 4.17 17.64 -15.06
C PRO A 131 3.69 18.11 -13.68
N MET A 132 4.59 18.60 -12.83
CA MET A 132 4.25 19.11 -11.50
C MET A 132 3.35 20.34 -11.59
N LYS A 133 3.68 21.26 -12.51
CA LYS A 133 2.87 22.44 -12.76
C LYS A 133 1.48 22.05 -13.26
N TRP A 134 1.39 21.10 -14.18
CA TRP A 134 0.10 20.60 -14.69
C TRP A 134 -0.75 19.98 -13.58
N LEU A 135 -0.16 19.18 -12.70
CA LEU A 135 -0.87 18.61 -11.54
C LEU A 135 -1.39 19.69 -10.60
N TYR A 136 -0.58 20.71 -10.32
CA TYR A 136 -0.99 21.84 -9.46
C TYR A 136 -2.12 22.66 -10.07
N ASP A 137 -2.01 22.98 -11.38
CA ASP A 137 -3.03 23.74 -12.08
C ASP A 137 -4.37 22.98 -12.12
N ASN A 138 -4.34 21.67 -12.31
CA ASN A 138 -5.54 20.82 -12.23
C ASN A 138 -6.16 20.80 -10.84
N TRP A 139 -5.33 20.64 -9.81
CA TRP A 139 -5.80 20.66 -8.43
C TRP A 139 -6.40 22.00 -8.06
N LYS A 140 -5.75 23.09 -8.42
CA LYS A 140 -6.23 24.46 -8.17
C LYS A 140 -7.57 24.77 -8.86
N ASN A 141 -7.81 24.20 -10.02
CA ASN A 141 -9.06 24.34 -10.77
C ASN A 141 -10.15 23.35 -10.33
N ASP A 142 -9.97 22.67 -9.23
CA ASP A 142 -10.92 21.73 -8.61
C ASP A 142 -11.20 20.44 -9.43
N SER A 143 -10.58 20.31 -10.58
CA SER A 143 -10.76 19.16 -11.47
C SER A 143 -9.99 17.92 -11.06
N GLY A 144 -9.05 18.06 -10.12
CA GLY A 144 -8.14 17.00 -9.70
C GLY A 144 -8.17 16.66 -8.20
N GLN A 145 -9.10 17.23 -7.44
CA GLN A 145 -9.18 17.06 -5.99
C GLN A 145 -9.23 15.61 -5.52
N PHE A 146 -9.81 14.73 -6.32
CA PHE A 146 -9.97 13.31 -6.03
C PHE A 146 -8.96 12.42 -6.75
N SER A 147 -8.02 13.01 -7.48
CA SER A 147 -6.97 12.23 -8.14
C SER A 147 -5.85 11.90 -7.16
N PRO A 148 -5.44 10.63 -7.07
CA PRO A 148 -4.27 10.23 -6.26
C PRO A 148 -3.03 11.04 -6.56
N GLN A 149 -2.84 11.41 -7.82
CA GLN A 149 -1.67 12.14 -8.29
C GLN A 149 -1.62 13.58 -7.76
N THR A 150 -2.73 14.13 -7.30
CA THR A 150 -2.79 15.47 -6.73
C THR A 150 -2.65 15.51 -5.21
N ALA A 151 -2.52 14.36 -4.55
CA ALA A 151 -2.39 14.29 -3.09
C ALA A 151 -1.23 15.14 -2.52
N MET A 152 -0.14 15.25 -3.28
CA MET A 152 1.02 16.09 -2.91
C MET A 152 0.73 17.60 -2.95
N MET A 153 -0.39 18.03 -3.50
CA MET A 153 -0.79 19.44 -3.59
C MET A 153 -1.74 19.85 -2.46
N LEU A 154 -2.01 18.94 -1.53
CA LEU A 154 -2.89 19.19 -0.39
C LEU A 154 -2.26 20.19 0.61
N ASP A 155 -3.08 20.68 1.53
CA ASP A 155 -2.58 21.39 2.67
C ASP A 155 -1.64 20.53 3.54
N ASN A 156 -0.77 21.20 4.29
CA ASN A 156 0.26 20.53 5.06
C ASN A 156 -0.29 19.53 6.08
N GLU A 157 -1.47 19.76 6.63
CA GLU A 157 -2.08 18.84 7.61
C GLU A 157 -2.48 17.51 6.95
N LYS A 158 -3.08 17.55 5.78
CA LYS A 158 -3.42 16.34 5.04
C LYS A 158 -2.17 15.61 4.53
N ILE A 159 -1.13 16.37 4.13
CA ILE A 159 0.16 15.76 3.75
C ILE A 159 0.76 15.02 4.94
N LYS A 160 0.78 15.59 6.14
CA LYS A 160 1.27 14.93 7.35
C LYS A 160 0.49 13.68 7.69
N GLN A 161 -0.85 13.71 7.52
CA GLN A 161 -1.69 12.53 7.69
C GLN A 161 -1.29 11.41 6.73
N ALA A 162 -1.11 11.73 5.44
CA ALA A 162 -0.63 10.76 4.46
C ALA A 162 0.78 10.23 4.80
N MET A 163 1.67 11.09 5.31
CA MET A 163 3.01 10.68 5.75
C MET A 163 2.96 9.73 6.93
N ALA A 164 2.10 9.96 7.92
CA ALA A 164 1.92 9.09 9.08
C ALA A 164 1.46 7.69 8.66
N LEU A 165 0.43 7.61 7.82
CA LEU A 165 -0.06 6.33 7.29
C LEU A 165 0.96 5.63 6.40
N THR A 166 1.68 6.38 5.56
CA THR A 166 2.80 5.86 4.75
C THR A 166 3.90 5.29 5.66
N GLY A 167 4.23 5.97 6.75
CA GLY A 167 5.17 5.48 7.77
C GLY A 167 4.73 4.12 8.34
N GLY A 168 3.45 3.99 8.68
CA GLY A 168 2.88 2.71 9.12
C GLY A 168 3.01 1.61 8.07
N MET A 169 2.71 1.90 6.80
CA MET A 169 2.87 0.94 5.69
C MET A 169 4.33 0.52 5.51
N ILE A 170 5.28 1.46 5.60
CA ILE A 170 6.71 1.17 5.52
C ILE A 170 7.13 0.27 6.68
N SER A 171 6.70 0.57 7.90
CA SER A 171 7.03 -0.26 9.07
C SER A 171 6.45 -1.66 8.98
N MET A 172 5.26 -1.81 8.39
CA MET A 172 4.67 -3.12 8.12
C MET A 172 5.51 -3.93 7.12
N VAL A 173 6.03 -3.30 6.07
CA VAL A 173 6.93 -3.95 5.11
C VAL A 173 8.26 -4.31 5.78
N ASP A 174 8.81 -3.43 6.60
CA ASP A 174 10.04 -3.67 7.37
C ASP A 174 9.90 -4.88 8.30
N ASP A 175 8.82 -4.94 9.08
CA ASP A 175 8.47 -6.10 9.94
C ASP A 175 8.24 -7.40 9.12
N ALA A 176 7.88 -7.27 7.84
CA ALA A 176 7.71 -8.44 6.98
C ALA A 176 9.05 -8.97 6.43
N ILE A 177 10.05 -8.12 6.29
CA ILE A 177 11.38 -8.45 5.78
C ILE A 177 12.29 -8.93 6.91
N GLY A 178 12.25 -8.29 8.08
CA GLY A 178 13.07 -8.59 9.26
C GLY A 178 12.58 -9.75 10.06
#